data_68e9f8e250eebdc2dd3ec93a8477c9fc
#
_entry.id   68e9f8e250eebdc2dd3ec93a8477c9fc
#
_cell.length_a   1.000
_cell.length_b   1.000
_cell.length_c   1.000
_cell.angle_alpha   90.00
_cell.angle_beta   90.00
_cell.angle_gamma   90.00
#
_symmetry.space_group_name_H-M   'P 1'
#
loop_
_entity.id
_entity.type
_entity.pdbx_description
1 polymer ?
#
loop_
_entity_poly.entity_id
_entity_poly.type
_entity_poly.pdbx_seq_one_letter_code
_entity_poly.pdbx_strand_id
1 'polypeptide(L)'
;ARGSIAIFNRSYYEDVLVVQLHDLQKGYQMAPRVLEQDKDEFFAQRYRQIRHYEQYLYENSYRVVKIFLHVSKNEQKKRFLERIDNPAKNWKFSASDLAERAYFDDYQRLYEQVIDATAAKEAPWYALPADQKWYTRYLVSEIVVDALEHTSHNYPVLSTEAQQNLQDC
;
A
#
# COMPACT_ATOMS: atom_id res chain seq x y z
N ALA A 1 13.36 -7.35 -9.27
CA ALA A 1 13.74 -7.79 -10.62
C ALA A 1 12.61 -7.40 -11.59
N ARG A 2 12.92 -7.00 -12.81
CA ARG A 2 11.92 -6.76 -13.87
C ARG A 2 11.18 -8.07 -14.16
N GLY A 3 9.89 -7.99 -14.50
CA GLY A 3 9.05 -9.18 -14.75
C GLY A 3 8.57 -9.87 -13.47
N SER A 4 8.69 -9.23 -12.30
CA SER A 4 8.21 -9.76 -11.03
C SER A 4 7.06 -8.93 -10.49
N ILE A 5 6.13 -9.58 -9.79
CA ILE A 5 5.04 -8.94 -9.04
C ILE A 5 5.41 -9.00 -7.56
N ALA A 6 5.30 -7.87 -6.87
CA ALA A 6 5.48 -7.79 -5.43
C ALA A 6 4.20 -7.31 -4.77
N ILE A 7 3.76 -7.99 -3.72
CA ILE A 7 2.60 -7.62 -2.92
C ILE A 7 3.09 -7.27 -1.52
N PHE A 8 2.85 -6.05 -1.10
CA PHE A 8 3.21 -5.55 0.22
C PHE A 8 1.98 -5.52 1.12
N ASN A 9 2.06 -6.20 2.24
CA ASN A 9 1.13 -6.02 3.34
C ASN A 9 1.80 -5.09 4.35
N ARG A 10 1.30 -3.86 4.46
CA ARG A 10 1.96 -2.68 5.00
C ARG A 10 3.06 -2.17 4.05
N SER A 11 3.25 -0.87 4.01
CA SER A 11 4.15 -0.24 3.05
C SER A 11 4.81 1.01 3.64
N TYR A 12 5.60 1.71 2.84
CA TYR A 12 6.19 3.00 3.21
C TYR A 12 5.15 4.08 3.58
N TYR A 13 3.88 3.86 3.30
CA TYR A 13 2.80 4.75 3.74
C TYR A 13 2.61 4.78 5.26
N GLU A 14 3.17 3.81 6.00
CA GLU A 14 3.18 3.89 7.47
C GLU A 14 3.92 5.10 8.01
N ASP A 15 4.91 5.60 7.27
CA ASP A 15 5.64 6.82 7.62
C ASP A 15 4.74 8.08 7.63
N VAL A 16 3.64 8.04 6.89
CA VAL A 16 2.66 9.14 6.83
C VAL A 16 1.31 8.78 7.47
N LEU A 17 1.20 7.62 8.09
CA LEU A 17 0.02 7.15 8.82
C LEU A 17 0.35 7.00 10.31
N VAL A 18 0.91 5.86 10.70
CA VAL A 18 1.23 5.58 12.11
C VAL A 18 2.21 6.60 12.68
N VAL A 19 3.27 6.92 11.92
CA VAL A 19 4.28 7.90 12.35
C VAL A 19 3.69 9.28 12.53
N GLN A 20 2.83 9.71 11.61
CA GLN A 20 2.16 11.01 11.67
C GLN A 20 1.16 11.09 12.83
N LEU A 21 0.40 10.02 13.06
CA LEU A 21 -0.58 9.98 14.12
C LEU A 21 0.06 10.10 15.51
N HIS A 22 1.16 9.38 15.71
CA HIS A 22 1.82 9.25 17.01
C HIS A 22 3.07 10.13 17.19
N ASP A 23 3.33 11.05 16.25
CA ASP A 23 4.50 11.96 16.28
C ASP A 23 5.85 11.23 16.38
N LEU A 24 5.96 10.02 15.80
CA LEU A 24 7.14 9.19 15.94
C LEU A 24 8.37 9.75 15.19
N GLN A 25 8.17 10.66 14.23
CA GLN A 25 9.26 11.35 13.52
C GLN A 25 10.18 12.14 14.47
N LYS A 26 9.67 12.55 15.64
CA LYS A 26 10.48 13.24 16.66
C LYS A 26 11.62 12.37 17.20
N GLY A 27 11.49 11.04 17.08
CA GLY A 27 12.53 10.08 17.46
C GLY A 27 13.50 9.73 16.32
N TYR A 28 13.34 10.30 15.12
CA TYR A 28 14.21 10.00 13.99
C TYR A 28 15.60 10.62 14.14
N GLN A 29 16.62 9.90 13.70
CA GLN A 29 17.98 10.41 13.62
C GLN A 29 18.18 11.19 12.32
N MET A 30 17.57 12.38 12.25
CA MET A 30 17.67 13.30 11.12
C MET A 30 18.38 14.59 11.52
N ALA A 31 18.83 15.33 10.52
CA ALA A 31 19.43 16.64 10.76
C ALA A 31 18.43 17.59 11.46
N PRO A 32 18.87 18.42 12.44
CA PRO A 32 17.99 19.32 13.19
C PRO A 32 17.09 20.16 12.27
N ARG A 33 17.61 20.72 11.19
CA ARG A 33 16.85 21.49 10.20
C ARG A 33 15.62 20.78 9.63
N VAL A 34 15.54 19.44 9.76
CA VAL A 34 14.40 18.62 9.28
C VAL A 34 13.42 18.38 10.42
N LEU A 35 13.93 18.10 11.62
CA LEU A 35 13.10 17.77 12.79
C LEU A 35 12.50 19.01 13.48
N GLU A 36 13.09 20.19 13.28
CA GLU A 36 12.63 21.48 13.81
C GLU A 36 11.53 22.11 12.95
N GLN A 37 11.21 21.53 11.79
CA GLN A 37 10.10 21.97 10.94
C GLN A 37 8.76 21.80 11.66
N ASP A 38 7.79 22.63 11.28
CA ASP A 38 6.40 22.40 11.65
C ASP A 38 5.92 21.01 11.18
N LYS A 39 5.05 20.39 11.98
CA LYS A 39 4.55 19.04 11.70
C LYS A 39 3.91 18.93 10.31
N ASP A 40 3.06 19.90 9.99
CA ASP A 40 2.32 19.88 8.72
C ASP A 40 3.28 20.05 7.52
N GLU A 41 4.28 20.91 7.66
CA GLU A 41 5.33 21.09 6.64
C GLU A 41 6.15 19.82 6.47
N PHE A 42 6.56 19.17 7.56
CA PHE A 42 7.29 17.91 7.53
C PHE A 42 6.52 16.84 6.74
N PHE A 43 5.23 16.63 7.06
CA PHE A 43 4.44 15.60 6.38
C PHE A 43 4.03 15.99 4.96
N ALA A 44 3.83 17.25 4.64
CA ALA A 44 3.66 17.72 3.27
C ALA A 44 4.89 17.39 2.40
N GLN A 45 6.10 17.52 2.96
CA GLN A 45 7.32 17.09 2.28
C GLN A 45 7.36 15.57 2.09
N ARG A 46 6.91 14.77 3.07
CA ARG A 46 6.81 13.30 2.95
C ARG A 46 5.87 12.89 1.84
N TYR A 47 4.68 13.48 1.75
CA TYR A 47 3.74 13.22 0.66
C TYR A 47 4.36 13.51 -0.71
N ARG A 48 5.06 14.64 -0.84
CA ARG A 48 5.77 14.99 -2.08
C ARG A 48 6.87 13.98 -2.41
N GLN A 49 7.65 13.54 -1.43
CA GLN A 49 8.72 12.55 -1.61
C GLN A 49 8.15 11.20 -2.08
N ILE A 50 7.04 10.74 -1.48
CA ILE A 50 6.35 9.53 -1.88
C ILE A 50 5.88 9.65 -3.34
N ARG A 51 5.22 10.75 -3.71
CA ARG A 51 4.79 11.00 -5.09
C ARG A 51 5.95 10.97 -6.09
N HIS A 52 7.07 11.61 -5.76
CA HIS A 52 8.25 11.61 -6.62
C HIS A 52 8.85 10.20 -6.74
N TYR A 53 8.85 9.42 -5.67
CA TYR A 53 9.31 8.05 -5.70
C TYR A 53 8.41 7.15 -6.58
N GLU A 54 7.11 7.28 -6.46
CA GLU A 54 6.14 6.55 -7.29
C GLU A 54 6.22 6.97 -8.76
N GLN A 55 6.40 8.26 -9.03
CA GLN A 55 6.64 8.76 -10.37
C GLN A 55 7.94 8.19 -10.95
N TYR A 56 9.03 8.21 -10.19
CA TYR A 56 10.30 7.60 -10.60
C TYR A 56 10.13 6.11 -10.94
N LEU A 57 9.38 5.36 -10.15
CA LEU A 57 9.09 3.96 -10.44
C LEU A 57 8.31 3.82 -11.76
N TYR A 58 7.29 4.62 -11.96
CA TYR A 58 6.49 4.61 -13.19
C TYR A 58 7.32 4.90 -14.44
N GLU A 59 8.14 5.93 -14.41
CA GLU A 59 9.06 6.30 -15.50
C GLU A 59 10.08 5.19 -15.80
N ASN A 60 10.39 4.33 -14.83
CA ASN A 60 11.23 3.14 -14.98
C ASN A 60 10.43 1.86 -15.29
N SER A 61 9.19 1.99 -15.77
CA SER A 61 8.32 0.88 -16.17
C SER A 61 7.86 -0.03 -15.02
N TYR A 62 7.80 0.49 -13.80
CA TYR A 62 7.12 -0.17 -12.71
C TYR A 62 5.68 0.34 -12.61
N ARG A 63 4.76 -0.54 -12.34
CA ARG A 63 3.36 -0.17 -12.07
C ARG A 63 3.08 -0.29 -10.58
N VAL A 64 2.76 0.83 -9.95
CA VAL A 64 2.38 0.90 -8.53
C VAL A 64 0.87 0.96 -8.45
N VAL A 65 0.26 0.05 -7.69
CA VAL A 65 -1.16 0.05 -7.37
C VAL A 65 -1.29 0.13 -5.86
N LYS A 66 -2.09 1.06 -5.37
CA LYS A 66 -2.30 1.28 -3.94
C LYS A 66 -3.72 0.92 -3.56
N ILE A 67 -3.87 0.09 -2.53
CA ILE A 67 -5.17 -0.40 -2.09
C ILE A 67 -5.38 -0.04 -0.62
N PHE A 68 -6.41 0.74 -0.36
CA PHE A 68 -6.92 1.01 0.98
C PHE A 68 -8.09 0.07 1.28
N LEU A 69 -7.93 -0.79 2.28
CA LEU A 69 -8.97 -1.70 2.73
C LEU A 69 -9.83 -1.01 3.81
N HIS A 70 -10.95 -0.44 3.40
CA HIS A 70 -11.87 0.25 4.29
C HIS A 70 -12.72 -0.75 5.07
N VAL A 71 -12.32 -1.04 6.31
CA VAL A 71 -13.05 -1.89 7.26
C VAL A 71 -13.88 -1.01 8.17
N SER A 72 -15.17 -1.33 8.37
CA SER A 72 -16.02 -0.61 9.32
C SER A 72 -15.57 -0.83 10.77
N LYS A 73 -15.85 0.17 11.62
CA LYS A 73 -15.55 0.09 13.06
C LYS A 73 -16.25 -1.11 13.73
N ASN A 74 -17.42 -1.48 13.24
CA ASN A 74 -18.19 -2.63 13.74
C ASN A 74 -17.55 -3.97 13.32
N GLU A 75 -17.17 -4.11 12.05
CA GLU A 75 -16.48 -5.31 11.57
C GLU A 75 -15.11 -5.46 12.22
N GLN A 76 -14.39 -4.38 12.44
CA GLN A 76 -13.14 -4.39 13.19
C GLN A 76 -13.35 -4.95 14.60
N LYS A 77 -14.38 -4.47 15.34
CA LYS A 77 -14.74 -4.98 16.66
C LYS A 77 -15.02 -6.49 16.62
N LYS A 78 -15.84 -6.93 15.66
CA LYS A 78 -16.19 -8.35 15.47
C LYS A 78 -14.93 -9.20 15.26
N ARG A 79 -13.99 -8.75 14.44
CA ARG A 79 -12.72 -9.46 14.20
C ARG A 79 -11.83 -9.53 15.43
N PHE A 80 -11.83 -8.51 16.30
CA PHE A 80 -11.13 -8.56 17.57
C PHE A 80 -11.76 -9.58 18.53
N LEU A 81 -13.07 -9.58 18.68
CA LEU A 81 -13.77 -10.57 19.49
C LEU A 81 -13.52 -12.00 18.99
N GLU A 82 -13.58 -12.23 17.67
CA GLU A 82 -13.26 -13.53 17.09
C GLU A 82 -11.83 -14.00 17.41
N ARG A 83 -10.86 -13.07 17.54
CA ARG A 83 -9.50 -13.44 17.95
C ARG A 83 -9.41 -13.82 19.42
N ILE A 84 -10.23 -13.22 20.28
CA ILE A 84 -10.31 -13.52 21.70
C ILE A 84 -11.01 -14.86 21.93
N ASP A 85 -12.14 -15.07 21.27
CA ASP A 85 -13.02 -16.22 21.50
C ASP A 85 -12.49 -17.51 20.86
N ASN A 86 -11.63 -17.42 19.84
CA ASN A 86 -11.11 -18.58 19.12
C ASN A 86 -9.67 -18.90 19.54
N PRO A 87 -9.42 -20.01 20.28
CA PRO A 87 -8.10 -20.39 20.73
C PRO A 87 -7.06 -20.50 19.61
N ALA A 88 -7.47 -20.94 18.41
CA ALA A 88 -6.58 -21.03 17.26
C ALA A 88 -6.14 -19.65 16.71
N LYS A 89 -6.78 -18.57 17.16
CA LYS A 89 -6.51 -17.19 16.73
C LYS A 89 -5.97 -16.30 17.86
N ASN A 90 -5.95 -16.79 19.11
CA ASN A 90 -5.49 -15.98 20.26
C ASN A 90 -4.07 -15.43 20.08
N TRP A 91 -3.18 -16.18 19.43
CA TRP A 91 -1.82 -15.74 19.16
C TRP A 91 -1.72 -14.47 18.28
N LYS A 92 -2.81 -14.10 17.58
CA LYS A 92 -2.92 -12.87 16.79
C LYS A 92 -3.44 -11.68 17.59
N PHE A 93 -3.80 -11.89 18.85
CA PHE A 93 -4.31 -10.80 19.69
C PHE A 93 -3.16 -9.98 20.25
N SER A 94 -3.28 -8.66 20.16
CA SER A 94 -2.36 -7.72 20.78
C SER A 94 -3.16 -6.64 21.52
N ALA A 95 -2.76 -6.34 22.74
CA ALA A 95 -3.34 -5.25 23.52
C ALA A 95 -3.06 -3.88 22.87
N SER A 96 -1.93 -3.74 22.17
CA SER A 96 -1.62 -2.52 21.42
C SER A 96 -2.59 -2.29 20.27
N ASP A 97 -3.01 -3.35 19.56
CA ASP A 97 -4.02 -3.24 18.51
C ASP A 97 -5.36 -2.72 19.05
N LEU A 98 -5.70 -3.11 20.28
CA LEU A 98 -6.91 -2.64 20.95
C LEU A 98 -6.80 -1.16 21.34
N ALA A 99 -5.64 -0.71 21.80
CA ALA A 99 -5.38 0.69 22.08
C ALA A 99 -5.46 1.55 20.80
N GLU A 100 -4.87 1.07 19.70
CA GLU A 100 -4.95 1.74 18.39
C GLU A 100 -6.40 1.93 17.89
N ARG A 101 -7.33 1.07 18.31
CA ARG A 101 -8.73 1.24 17.95
C ARG A 101 -9.36 2.53 18.45
N ALA A 102 -8.83 3.14 19.51
CA ALA A 102 -9.29 4.44 19.99
C ALA A 102 -9.11 5.54 18.93
N TYR A 103 -8.10 5.41 18.10
CA TYR A 103 -7.75 6.35 17.04
C TYR A 103 -8.43 6.05 15.68
N PHE A 104 -9.47 5.19 15.67
CA PHE A 104 -10.12 4.77 14.43
C PHE A 104 -10.55 5.96 13.55
N ASP A 105 -11.21 6.95 14.14
CA ASP A 105 -11.73 8.10 13.40
C ASP A 105 -10.60 9.06 12.96
N ASP A 106 -9.50 9.12 13.72
CA ASP A 106 -8.30 9.86 13.35
C ASP A 106 -7.60 9.20 12.16
N TYR A 107 -7.49 7.88 12.16
CA TYR A 107 -6.97 7.14 11.02
C TYR A 107 -7.82 7.33 9.75
N GLN A 108 -9.16 7.38 9.85
CA GLN A 108 -10.00 7.63 8.68
C GLN A 108 -9.70 9.00 8.06
N ARG A 109 -9.64 10.06 8.89
CA ARG A 109 -9.28 11.41 8.42
C ARG A 109 -7.87 11.46 7.81
N LEU A 110 -6.94 10.76 8.44
CA LEU A 110 -5.57 10.72 7.97
C LEU A 110 -5.43 9.96 6.64
N TYR A 111 -6.16 8.85 6.47
CA TYR A 111 -6.21 8.14 5.18
C TYR A 111 -6.80 9.02 4.08
N GLU A 112 -7.88 9.75 4.33
CA GLU A 112 -8.44 10.71 3.38
C GLU A 112 -7.38 11.74 2.97
N GLN A 113 -6.72 12.37 3.92
CA GLN A 113 -5.64 13.33 3.66
C GLN A 113 -4.48 12.73 2.86
N VAL A 114 -4.03 11.53 3.21
CA VAL A 114 -2.94 10.83 2.53
C VAL A 114 -3.31 10.47 1.10
N ILE A 115 -4.52 9.95 0.90
CA ILE A 115 -5.03 9.60 -0.44
C ILE A 115 -5.09 10.84 -1.31
N ASP A 116 -5.70 11.92 -0.83
CA ASP A 116 -5.82 13.18 -1.57
C ASP A 116 -4.45 13.77 -1.93
N ALA A 117 -3.50 13.72 -0.99
CA ALA A 117 -2.16 14.26 -1.19
C ALA A 117 -1.28 13.43 -2.13
N THR A 118 -1.56 12.12 -2.25
CA THR A 118 -0.68 11.18 -2.98
C THR A 118 -1.35 10.46 -4.14
N ALA A 119 -2.63 10.70 -4.41
CA ALA A 119 -3.29 10.13 -5.58
C ALA A 119 -2.66 10.69 -6.86
N ALA A 120 -2.31 9.80 -7.78
CA ALA A 120 -1.78 10.13 -9.08
C ALA A 120 -2.23 9.09 -10.11
N LYS A 121 -2.34 9.52 -11.38
CA LYS A 121 -2.73 8.62 -12.48
C LYS A 121 -1.73 7.48 -12.66
N GLU A 122 -0.46 7.76 -12.44
CA GLU A 122 0.66 6.83 -12.56
C GLU A 122 0.73 5.80 -11.42
N ALA A 123 0.13 6.16 -10.26
CA ALA A 123 0.07 5.32 -9.07
C ALA A 123 -1.28 5.52 -8.37
N PRO A 124 -2.35 4.90 -8.89
CA PRO A 124 -3.71 5.12 -8.41
C PRO A 124 -3.96 4.49 -7.03
N TRP A 125 -4.85 5.11 -6.26
CA TRP A 125 -5.45 4.54 -5.07
C TRP A 125 -6.80 3.91 -5.39
N TYR A 126 -7.05 2.76 -4.77
CA TYR A 126 -8.33 2.07 -4.77
C TYR A 126 -8.82 1.90 -3.33
N ALA A 127 -9.89 2.59 -2.97
CA ALA A 127 -10.54 2.40 -1.67
C ALA A 127 -11.60 1.28 -1.80
N LEU A 128 -11.35 0.15 -1.14
CA LEU A 128 -12.19 -1.04 -1.26
C LEU A 128 -12.96 -1.33 0.02
N PRO A 129 -14.26 -1.68 -0.06
CA PRO A 129 -15.01 -2.17 1.08
C PRO A 129 -14.41 -3.50 1.55
N ALA A 130 -14.07 -3.58 2.85
CA ALA A 130 -13.33 -4.71 3.38
C ALA A 130 -14.03 -5.47 4.52
N ASP A 131 -15.32 -5.22 4.72
CA ASP A 131 -16.12 -5.95 5.68
C ASP A 131 -16.38 -7.40 5.23
N GLN A 132 -16.62 -7.61 3.96
CA GLN A 132 -16.85 -8.93 3.37
C GLN A 132 -15.60 -9.42 2.64
N LYS A 133 -14.87 -10.34 3.23
CA LYS A 133 -13.58 -10.84 2.72
C LYS A 133 -13.63 -11.37 1.28
N TRP A 134 -14.69 -12.09 0.92
CA TRP A 134 -14.82 -12.66 -0.43
C TRP A 134 -14.96 -11.56 -1.49
N TYR A 135 -15.75 -10.53 -1.20
CA TYR A 135 -15.97 -9.41 -2.11
C TYR A 135 -14.72 -8.55 -2.24
N THR A 136 -14.05 -8.26 -1.11
CA THR A 136 -12.76 -7.57 -1.13
C THR A 136 -11.73 -8.29 -2.00
N ARG A 137 -11.63 -9.63 -1.85
CA ARG A 137 -10.71 -10.45 -2.63
C ARG A 137 -11.04 -10.42 -4.12
N TYR A 138 -12.31 -10.47 -4.47
CA TYR A 138 -12.78 -10.34 -5.84
C TYR A 138 -12.32 -9.00 -6.43
N LEU A 139 -12.60 -7.87 -5.77
CA LEU A 139 -12.19 -6.55 -6.23
C LEU A 139 -10.67 -6.40 -6.37
N VAL A 140 -9.91 -6.94 -5.40
CA VAL A 140 -8.44 -6.94 -5.50
C VAL A 140 -7.98 -7.73 -6.72
N SER A 141 -8.60 -8.89 -7.00
CA SER A 141 -8.27 -9.70 -8.16
C SER A 141 -8.54 -8.96 -9.48
N GLU A 142 -9.68 -8.29 -9.59
CA GLU A 142 -10.03 -7.46 -10.76
C GLU A 142 -8.99 -6.35 -11.00
N ILE A 143 -8.58 -5.64 -9.95
CA ILE A 143 -7.55 -4.59 -10.06
C ILE A 143 -6.20 -5.17 -10.49
N VAL A 144 -5.83 -6.33 -9.96
CA VAL A 144 -4.57 -7.00 -10.33
C VAL A 144 -4.61 -7.46 -11.78
N VAL A 145 -5.72 -8.04 -12.22
CA VAL A 145 -5.91 -8.47 -13.62
C VAL A 145 -5.83 -7.27 -14.56
N ASP A 146 -6.58 -6.20 -14.28
CA ASP A 146 -6.51 -4.95 -15.06
C ASP A 146 -5.08 -4.39 -15.13
N ALA A 147 -4.37 -4.39 -14.01
CA ALA A 147 -2.99 -3.94 -13.98
C ALA A 147 -2.06 -4.82 -14.84
N LEU A 148 -2.29 -6.13 -14.88
CA LEU A 148 -1.52 -7.06 -15.70
C LEU A 148 -1.85 -6.95 -17.18
N GLU A 149 -3.12 -6.80 -17.55
CA GLU A 149 -3.55 -6.63 -18.93
C GLU A 149 -2.92 -5.41 -19.61
N HIS A 150 -2.61 -4.37 -18.81
CA HIS A 150 -1.90 -3.18 -19.28
C HIS A 150 -0.37 -3.33 -19.29
N THR A 151 0.16 -4.52 -19.00
CA THR A 151 1.59 -4.82 -19.14
C THR A 151 1.84 -5.70 -20.35
N SER A 152 3.00 -5.56 -20.98
CA SER A 152 3.40 -6.47 -22.04
C SER A 152 3.77 -7.83 -21.45
N HIS A 153 2.94 -8.84 -21.65
CA HIS A 153 3.11 -10.19 -21.10
C HIS A 153 3.17 -11.28 -22.20
N ASN A 154 3.53 -10.90 -23.42
CA ASN A 154 3.73 -11.85 -24.50
C ASN A 154 5.06 -12.58 -24.33
N TYR A 155 5.10 -13.84 -24.77
CA TYR A 155 6.35 -14.56 -24.87
C TYR A 155 7.31 -13.84 -25.82
N PRO A 156 8.63 -13.84 -25.55
CA PRO A 156 9.60 -13.28 -26.46
C PRO A 156 9.50 -13.95 -27.84
N VAL A 157 9.45 -13.13 -28.88
CA VAL A 157 9.49 -13.63 -30.25
C VAL A 157 10.96 -13.75 -30.68
N LEU A 158 11.34 -14.91 -31.15
CA LEU A 158 12.69 -15.14 -31.69
C LEU A 158 12.94 -14.25 -32.91
N SER A 159 14.14 -13.72 -33.02
CA SER A 159 14.59 -13.04 -34.23
C SER A 159 14.58 -14.03 -35.42
N THR A 160 14.46 -13.51 -36.63
CA THR A 160 14.48 -14.34 -37.84
C THR A 160 15.74 -15.22 -37.94
N GLU A 161 16.88 -14.67 -37.53
CA GLU A 161 18.16 -15.39 -37.47
C GLU A 161 18.13 -16.52 -36.41
N ALA A 162 17.57 -16.27 -35.23
CA ALA A 162 17.42 -17.31 -34.20
C ALA A 162 16.43 -18.40 -34.63
N GLN A 163 15.38 -18.06 -35.39
CA GLN A 163 14.44 -19.03 -35.94
C GLN A 163 15.10 -19.91 -37.02
N GLN A 164 15.95 -19.33 -37.87
CA GLN A 164 16.71 -20.10 -38.87
C GLN A 164 17.69 -21.06 -38.17
N ASN A 165 18.45 -20.60 -37.21
CA ASN A 165 19.38 -21.45 -36.45
C ASN A 165 18.69 -22.62 -35.75
N LEU A 166 17.40 -22.47 -35.34
CA LEU A 166 16.62 -23.59 -34.79
C LEU A 166 16.24 -24.65 -35.85
N GLN A 167 16.11 -24.26 -37.12
CA GLN A 167 15.79 -25.18 -38.20
C GLN A 167 17.02 -25.94 -38.70
N ASP A 168 18.22 -25.40 -38.49
CA ASP A 168 19.49 -25.96 -38.89
C ASP A 168 20.10 -26.92 -37.84
N CYS A 169 19.44 -27.08 -36.67
CA CYS A 169 19.81 -28.04 -35.61
C CYS A 169 18.98 -29.31 -35.66
#